data_42db687ad86a5c859ad5786acad2f6e9
#
_entry.id   42db687ad86a5c859ad5786acad2f6e9
#
_cell.length_a   1.000
_cell.length_b   1.000
_cell.length_c   1.000
_cell.angle_alpha   90.00
_cell.angle_beta   90.00
_cell.angle_gamma   90.00
#
_symmetry.space_group_name_H-M   'P 1'
#
loop_
_entity.id
_entity.type
_entity.pdbx_description
1 polymer ?
#
loop_
_entity_poly.entity_id
_entity_poly.type
_entity_poly.pdbx_seq_one_letter_code
_entity_poly.pdbx_strand_id
1 'polypeptide(L)'
;MKILGCFKIVPDLDFIAQEDWMADGQLQVDTSYAKLLWNCFDEGALEMMLRLSDLSEGFDVVYELNALTVGRLRHETFLKTLYALGFSHAVRVEAEEDVDLRFCPGLIADVTAKYVKETASSDVIVMGTQSSDGSNMKTPLLLAERLGWTCITQVTAMEPVDEKHLKVTSQEDGKTAVQVVTVPIVLAVGNAPCAYLRVPTLKDKMKLGKRPIEHISLHEELAESQSRNVELKGLTPI
;
A
#
# COMPACT_ATOMS: atom_id res chain seq x y z
N MET A 1 16.44 -1.39 -10.72
CA MET A 1 15.31 -2.19 -10.17
C MET A 1 14.14 -1.25 -9.94
N LYS A 2 12.92 -1.59 -10.41
CA LYS A 2 11.70 -0.80 -10.22
C LYS A 2 10.88 -1.35 -9.07
N ILE A 3 10.52 -0.50 -8.11
CA ILE A 3 9.75 -0.89 -6.92
C ILE A 3 8.44 -0.12 -6.90
N LEU A 4 7.33 -0.84 -6.79
CA LEU A 4 5.98 -0.27 -6.64
C LEU A 4 5.53 -0.38 -5.19
N GLY A 5 5.39 0.74 -4.52
CA GLY A 5 4.75 0.84 -3.21
C GLY A 5 3.24 0.97 -3.36
N CYS A 6 2.50 -0.04 -2.90
CA CYS A 6 1.05 0.03 -2.83
C CYS A 6 0.63 0.39 -1.42
N PHE A 7 -0.26 1.38 -1.27
CA PHE A 7 -0.65 1.87 0.05
C PHE A 7 -2.13 2.23 0.13
N LYS A 8 -2.64 2.18 1.33
CA LYS A 8 -4.01 2.57 1.67
C LYS A 8 -4.02 3.82 2.56
N ILE A 9 -4.99 4.67 2.33
CA ILE A 9 -5.34 5.79 3.21
C ILE A 9 -6.58 5.41 3.99
N VAL A 10 -6.50 5.56 5.31
CA VAL A 10 -7.53 5.14 6.25
C VAL A 10 -8.01 6.34 7.07
N PRO A 11 -9.26 6.33 7.57
CA PRO A 11 -9.70 7.32 8.54
C PRO A 11 -8.98 7.10 9.89
N ASP A 12 -8.72 8.18 10.59
CA ASP A 12 -8.23 8.17 11.97
C ASP A 12 -9.39 7.74 12.90
N LEU A 13 -9.44 6.47 13.21
CA LEU A 13 -10.51 5.89 14.03
C LEU A 13 -10.42 6.33 15.49
N ASP A 14 -9.22 6.69 15.97
CA ASP A 14 -9.04 7.19 17.33
C ASP A 14 -9.62 8.60 17.53
N PHE A 15 -9.91 9.29 16.42
CA PHE A 15 -10.56 10.60 16.42
C PHE A 15 -12.08 10.53 16.61
N ILE A 16 -12.68 9.36 16.43
CA ILE A 16 -14.12 9.17 16.53
C ILE A 16 -14.51 9.12 18.01
N ALA A 17 -15.36 10.04 18.44
CA ALA A 17 -15.86 10.07 19.82
C ALA A 17 -16.68 8.80 20.14
N GLN A 18 -16.65 8.36 21.39
CA GLN A 18 -17.30 7.11 21.78
C GLN A 18 -18.81 7.11 21.50
N GLU A 19 -19.45 8.25 21.64
CA GLU A 19 -20.88 8.45 21.33
C GLU A 19 -21.20 8.36 19.85
N ASP A 20 -20.24 8.58 18.97
CA ASP A 20 -20.40 8.54 17.51
C ASP A 20 -20.13 7.14 16.91
N TRP A 21 -19.69 6.19 17.75
CA TRP A 21 -19.56 4.80 17.36
C TRP A 21 -20.93 4.11 17.26
N MET A 22 -21.81 4.72 16.46
CA MET A 22 -23.14 4.21 16.17
C MET A 22 -23.24 3.85 14.70
N ALA A 23 -23.72 2.64 14.41
CA ALA A 23 -23.98 2.25 13.04
C ALA A 23 -25.33 2.83 12.58
N ASP A 24 -25.34 3.33 11.35
CA ASP A 24 -26.58 3.70 10.66
C ASP A 24 -27.40 2.46 10.26
N GLY A 25 -28.52 2.68 9.55
CA GLY A 25 -29.38 1.60 9.04
C GLY A 25 -28.70 0.71 7.98
N GLN A 26 -27.54 1.11 7.46
CA GLN A 26 -26.70 0.34 6.54
C GLN A 26 -25.52 -0.33 7.24
N LEU A 27 -25.48 -0.34 8.55
CA LEU A 27 -24.40 -0.89 9.37
C LEU A 27 -23.05 -0.20 9.12
N GLN A 28 -23.08 1.10 8.84
CA GLN A 28 -21.88 1.91 8.65
C GLN A 28 -21.75 2.93 9.78
N VAL A 29 -20.52 3.11 10.26
CA VAL A 29 -20.17 4.20 11.16
C VAL A 29 -19.72 5.39 10.31
N ASP A 30 -20.25 6.58 10.58
CA ASP A 30 -19.83 7.79 9.87
C ASP A 30 -18.39 8.16 10.25
N THR A 31 -17.49 8.00 9.29
CA THR A 31 -16.08 8.39 9.40
C THR A 31 -15.74 9.60 8.51
N SER A 32 -16.73 10.27 7.94
CA SER A 32 -16.52 11.33 6.94
C SER A 32 -15.77 12.54 7.47
N TYR A 33 -15.92 12.84 8.76
CA TYR A 33 -15.26 13.93 9.46
C TYR A 33 -13.89 13.56 10.05
N ALA A 34 -13.54 12.26 10.05
CA ALA A 34 -12.26 11.81 10.56
C ALA A 34 -11.11 12.24 9.64
N LYS A 35 -9.99 12.63 10.25
CA LYS A 35 -8.77 12.92 9.52
C LYS A 35 -8.30 11.67 8.76
N LEU A 36 -7.74 11.86 7.59
CA LEU A 36 -7.12 10.79 6.82
C LEU A 36 -5.67 10.59 7.23
N LEU A 37 -5.29 9.34 7.41
CA LEU A 37 -3.94 8.90 7.77
C LEU A 37 -3.43 7.85 6.77
N TRP A 38 -2.11 7.70 6.71
CA TRP A 38 -1.50 6.51 6.14
C TRP A 38 -1.93 5.28 6.93
N ASN A 39 -2.20 4.17 6.26
CA ASN A 39 -2.22 2.90 6.98
C ASN A 39 -0.82 2.62 7.56
N CYS A 40 -0.75 2.30 8.85
CA CYS A 40 0.53 2.21 9.57
C CYS A 40 1.52 1.20 8.97
N PHE A 41 1.05 0.07 8.47
CA PHE A 41 1.91 -0.93 7.81
C PHE A 41 2.41 -0.45 6.45
N ASP A 42 1.57 0.26 5.69
CA ASP A 42 1.97 0.84 4.41
C ASP A 42 2.92 2.02 4.60
N GLU A 43 2.74 2.81 5.66
CA GLU A 43 3.66 3.89 6.01
C GLU A 43 5.07 3.35 6.28
N GLY A 44 5.17 2.28 7.06
CA GLY A 44 6.41 1.55 7.27
C GLY A 44 6.99 0.94 5.98
N ALA A 45 6.14 0.42 5.11
CA ALA A 45 6.53 -0.13 3.81
C ALA A 45 7.16 0.93 2.90
N LEU A 46 6.55 2.11 2.80
CA LEU A 46 7.07 3.24 2.00
C LEU A 46 8.39 3.78 2.57
N GLU A 47 8.52 3.89 3.90
CA GLU A 47 9.78 4.29 4.53
C GLU A 47 10.88 3.24 4.29
N MET A 48 10.54 1.95 4.32
CA MET A 48 11.48 0.87 4.02
C MET A 48 12.01 0.95 2.57
N MET A 49 11.17 1.33 1.61
CA MET A 49 11.59 1.58 0.22
C MET A 49 12.59 2.74 0.13
N LEU A 50 12.33 3.84 0.84
CA LEU A 50 13.25 4.99 0.89
C LEU A 50 14.59 4.61 1.52
N ARG A 51 14.58 3.85 2.61
CA ARG A 51 15.81 3.35 3.25
C ARG A 51 16.59 2.41 2.34
N LEU A 52 15.92 1.53 1.61
CA LEU A 52 16.57 0.69 0.60
C LEU A 52 17.27 1.53 -0.46
N SER A 53 16.63 2.60 -0.92
CA SER A 53 17.23 3.54 -1.86
C SER A 53 18.42 4.29 -1.25
N ASP A 54 18.35 4.71 0.00
CA ASP A 54 19.47 5.36 0.69
C ASP A 54 20.66 4.41 0.84
N LEU A 55 20.41 3.13 1.11
CA LEU A 55 21.45 2.10 1.26
C LEU A 55 22.10 1.70 -0.07
N SER A 56 21.52 2.10 -1.21
CA SER A 56 22.07 1.76 -2.53
C SER A 56 23.39 2.49 -2.85
N GLU A 57 23.72 3.55 -2.11
CA GLU A 57 25.04 4.19 -2.20
C GLU A 57 26.15 3.16 -1.86
N GLY A 58 26.91 2.76 -2.85
CA GLY A 58 27.96 1.75 -2.70
C GLY A 58 27.62 0.36 -3.28
N PHE A 59 26.41 0.21 -3.80
CA PHE A 59 25.99 -0.91 -4.63
C PHE A 59 25.72 -0.42 -6.06
N ASP A 60 26.05 -1.23 -7.07
CA ASP A 60 25.75 -0.91 -8.48
C ASP A 60 24.26 -1.10 -8.82
N VAL A 61 23.36 -0.60 -7.94
CA VAL A 61 21.91 -0.74 -8.11
C VAL A 61 21.23 0.61 -7.95
N VAL A 62 20.40 0.97 -8.92
CA VAL A 62 19.55 2.15 -8.86
C VAL A 62 18.10 1.70 -8.66
N TYR A 63 17.43 2.24 -7.63
CA TYR A 63 16.03 1.98 -7.36
C TYR A 63 15.15 3.09 -7.92
N GLU A 64 14.19 2.74 -8.76
CA GLU A 64 13.12 3.62 -9.20
C GLU A 64 11.89 3.33 -8.33
N LEU A 65 11.56 4.27 -7.45
CA LEU A 65 10.45 4.13 -6.51
C LEU A 65 9.17 4.69 -7.12
N ASN A 66 8.16 3.87 -7.23
CA ASN A 66 6.85 4.22 -7.75
C ASN A 66 5.78 3.96 -6.68
N ALA A 67 4.64 4.65 -6.75
CA ALA A 67 3.59 4.55 -5.75
C ALA A 67 2.22 4.39 -6.40
N LEU A 68 1.38 3.51 -5.84
CA LEU A 68 0.00 3.30 -6.27
C LEU A 68 -0.94 3.27 -5.07
N THR A 69 -2.06 3.95 -5.20
CA THR A 69 -3.19 3.83 -4.27
C THR A 69 -4.50 3.63 -5.02
N VAL A 70 -5.36 2.77 -4.50
CA VAL A 70 -6.75 2.66 -4.95
C VAL A 70 -7.59 3.53 -4.02
N GLY A 71 -8.23 4.57 -4.56
CA GLY A 71 -8.95 5.48 -3.70
C GLY A 71 -9.49 6.74 -4.37
N ARG A 72 -10.01 7.63 -3.54
CA ARG A 72 -10.71 8.86 -3.93
C ARG A 72 -9.73 10.01 -4.20
N LEU A 73 -10.24 11.07 -4.84
CA LEU A 73 -9.46 12.27 -5.19
C LEU A 73 -8.68 12.87 -4.01
N ARG A 74 -9.27 12.88 -2.80
CA ARG A 74 -8.63 13.41 -1.57
C ARG A 74 -7.33 12.67 -1.19
N HIS A 75 -7.07 11.47 -1.72
CA HIS A 75 -5.85 10.70 -1.47
C HIS A 75 -4.64 11.23 -2.26
N GLU A 76 -4.83 12.11 -3.23
CA GLU A 76 -3.73 12.66 -4.03
C GLU A 76 -2.73 13.49 -3.23
N THR A 77 -3.15 14.09 -2.14
CA THR A 77 -2.24 14.83 -1.25
C THR A 77 -1.13 13.96 -0.68
N PHE A 78 -1.43 12.68 -0.47
CA PHE A 78 -0.48 11.67 -0.02
C PHE A 78 0.50 11.29 -1.15
N LEU A 79 0.01 11.08 -2.36
CA LEU A 79 0.85 10.85 -3.55
C LEU A 79 1.80 12.02 -3.83
N LYS A 80 1.33 13.28 -3.68
CA LYS A 80 2.16 14.47 -3.77
C LYS A 80 3.26 14.51 -2.70
N THR A 81 2.98 13.98 -1.52
CA THR A 81 3.98 13.85 -0.46
C THR A 81 5.07 12.84 -0.86
N LEU A 82 4.71 11.71 -1.49
CA LEU A 82 5.67 10.73 -1.99
C LEU A 82 6.55 11.30 -3.10
N TYR A 83 6.00 12.10 -4.02
CA TYR A 83 6.83 12.83 -4.97
C TYR A 83 7.86 13.73 -4.29
N ALA A 84 7.46 14.44 -3.23
CA ALA A 84 8.38 15.29 -2.47
C ALA A 84 9.46 14.49 -1.71
N LEU A 85 9.22 13.21 -1.45
CA LEU A 85 10.17 12.26 -0.87
C LEU A 85 11.07 11.55 -1.89
N GLY A 86 10.89 11.84 -3.20
CA GLY A 86 11.76 11.31 -4.25
C GLY A 86 11.17 10.15 -5.05
N PHE A 87 9.90 9.79 -4.85
CA PHE A 87 9.25 8.83 -5.74
C PHE A 87 9.20 9.36 -7.17
N SER A 88 9.43 8.48 -8.13
CA SER A 88 9.55 8.83 -9.54
C SER A 88 8.18 8.96 -10.22
N HIS A 89 7.25 8.10 -9.84
CA HIS A 89 5.92 8.02 -10.42
C HIS A 89 4.86 7.74 -9.36
N ALA A 90 3.66 8.30 -9.54
CA ALA A 90 2.55 8.14 -8.62
C ALA A 90 1.23 7.95 -9.36
N VAL A 91 0.49 6.93 -8.97
CA VAL A 91 -0.74 6.47 -9.62
C VAL A 91 -1.89 6.43 -8.63
N ARG A 92 -3.02 6.98 -9.02
CA ARG A 92 -4.28 6.81 -8.34
C ARG A 92 -5.24 6.02 -9.22
N VAL A 93 -5.60 4.84 -8.74
CA VAL A 93 -6.72 4.11 -9.31
C VAL A 93 -8.00 4.65 -8.69
N GLU A 94 -8.91 5.14 -9.52
CA GLU A 94 -10.15 5.75 -9.08
C GLU A 94 -11.11 4.70 -8.55
N ALA A 95 -11.50 4.84 -7.28
CA ALA A 95 -12.53 4.03 -6.68
C ALA A 95 -13.86 4.78 -6.74
N GLU A 96 -14.92 4.08 -7.13
CA GLU A 96 -16.28 4.59 -7.07
C GLU A 96 -16.70 4.86 -5.62
N GLU A 97 -17.57 5.85 -5.42
CA GLU A 97 -17.92 6.32 -4.08
C GLU A 97 -18.70 5.29 -3.25
N ASP A 98 -19.43 4.41 -3.90
CA ASP A 98 -20.27 3.36 -3.30
C ASP A 98 -19.51 2.06 -2.99
N VAL A 99 -18.25 1.93 -3.44
CA VAL A 99 -17.44 0.73 -3.18
C VAL A 99 -16.74 0.84 -1.82
N ASP A 100 -17.07 -0.06 -0.92
CA ASP A 100 -16.35 -0.20 0.35
C ASP A 100 -15.09 -1.05 0.17
N LEU A 101 -13.98 -0.39 -0.09
CA LEU A 101 -12.68 -1.02 -0.32
C LEU A 101 -12.15 -1.83 0.87
N ARG A 102 -12.67 -1.63 2.09
CA ARG A 102 -12.26 -2.38 3.28
C ARG A 102 -12.51 -3.88 3.12
N PHE A 103 -13.56 -4.22 2.37
CA PHE A 103 -14.02 -5.60 2.20
C PHE A 103 -13.79 -6.16 0.80
N CYS A 104 -13.01 -5.46 -0.03
CA CYS A 104 -12.74 -5.83 -1.42
C CYS A 104 -11.25 -6.11 -1.70
N PRO A 105 -10.54 -6.98 -0.92
CA PRO A 105 -9.12 -7.25 -1.15
C PRO A 105 -8.84 -7.88 -2.52
N GLY A 106 -9.80 -8.65 -3.07
CA GLY A 106 -9.71 -9.23 -4.40
C GLY A 106 -9.67 -8.17 -5.48
N LEU A 107 -10.58 -7.18 -5.42
CA LEU A 107 -10.61 -6.06 -6.36
C LEU A 107 -9.28 -5.28 -6.36
N ILE A 108 -8.77 -4.95 -5.16
CA ILE A 108 -7.51 -4.21 -5.05
C ILE A 108 -6.37 -5.01 -5.69
N ALA A 109 -6.33 -6.33 -5.45
CA ALA A 109 -5.34 -7.22 -6.05
C ALA A 109 -5.48 -7.30 -7.59
N ASP A 110 -6.70 -7.42 -8.10
CA ASP A 110 -6.97 -7.52 -9.55
C ASP A 110 -6.56 -6.24 -10.29
N VAL A 111 -6.95 -5.08 -9.77
CA VAL A 111 -6.61 -3.78 -10.33
C VAL A 111 -5.10 -3.53 -10.32
N THR A 112 -4.45 -3.84 -9.19
CA THR A 112 -3.00 -3.67 -9.06
C THR A 112 -2.26 -4.63 -9.99
N ALA A 113 -2.70 -5.89 -10.09
CA ALA A 113 -2.10 -6.86 -11.00
C ALA A 113 -2.26 -6.45 -12.47
N LYS A 114 -3.43 -5.94 -12.85
CA LYS A 114 -3.67 -5.41 -14.20
C LYS A 114 -2.72 -4.25 -14.50
N TYR A 115 -2.62 -3.28 -13.60
CA TYR A 115 -1.70 -2.15 -13.76
C TYR A 115 -0.26 -2.63 -13.99
N VAL A 116 0.23 -3.55 -13.16
CA VAL A 116 1.60 -4.08 -13.25
C VAL A 116 1.84 -4.80 -14.58
N LYS A 117 0.84 -5.56 -15.08
CA LYS A 117 0.97 -6.32 -16.33
C LYS A 117 0.90 -5.43 -17.58
N GLU A 118 0.06 -4.41 -17.57
CA GLU A 118 -0.25 -3.62 -18.78
C GLU A 118 0.60 -2.35 -18.93
N THR A 119 0.99 -1.70 -17.81
CA THR A 119 1.58 -0.36 -17.87
C THR A 119 2.94 -0.22 -17.21
N ALA A 120 3.23 -0.98 -16.18
CA ALA A 120 4.46 -0.81 -15.41
C ALA A 120 5.13 -2.16 -15.18
N SER A 121 6.25 -2.40 -15.84
CA SER A 121 7.15 -3.46 -15.44
C SER A 121 7.74 -3.10 -14.06
N SER A 122 7.21 -3.67 -12.99
CA SER A 122 7.80 -3.59 -11.65
C SER A 122 8.54 -4.88 -11.35
N ASP A 123 9.66 -4.76 -10.66
CA ASP A 123 10.44 -5.93 -10.21
C ASP A 123 10.03 -6.35 -8.80
N VAL A 124 9.63 -5.38 -7.97
CA VAL A 124 9.22 -5.59 -6.58
C VAL A 124 7.95 -4.82 -6.30
N ILE A 125 6.99 -5.46 -5.63
CA ILE A 125 5.83 -4.77 -5.07
C ILE A 125 5.95 -4.82 -3.55
N VAL A 126 5.82 -3.65 -2.91
CA VAL A 126 5.90 -3.51 -1.45
C VAL A 126 4.58 -2.92 -0.94
N MET A 127 3.99 -3.53 0.07
CA MET A 127 2.76 -3.05 0.71
C MET A 127 2.70 -3.52 2.16
N GLY A 128 1.84 -2.94 2.96
CA GLY A 128 1.56 -3.43 4.30
C GLY A 128 0.87 -4.79 4.30
N THR A 129 1.11 -5.57 5.32
CA THR A 129 0.50 -6.90 5.47
C THR A 129 -1.02 -6.81 5.66
N GLN A 130 -1.50 -5.71 6.26
CA GLN A 130 -2.91 -5.46 6.53
C GLN A 130 -3.20 -3.96 6.66
N SER A 131 -4.47 -3.59 6.73
CA SER A 131 -4.91 -2.23 7.04
C SER A 131 -5.60 -2.17 8.41
N SER A 132 -5.53 -1.01 9.07
CA SER A 132 -6.14 -0.79 10.39
C SER A 132 -7.67 -0.88 10.36
N ASP A 133 -8.29 -0.57 9.23
CA ASP A 133 -9.75 -0.54 9.05
C ASP A 133 -10.35 -1.85 8.57
N GLY A 134 -9.59 -2.69 7.87
CA GLY A 134 -10.09 -3.95 7.28
C GLY A 134 -9.45 -5.21 7.84
N SER A 135 -8.19 -5.15 8.27
CA SER A 135 -7.40 -6.22 8.93
C SER A 135 -7.50 -7.62 8.31
N ASN A 136 -7.73 -7.71 7.00
CA ASN A 136 -8.00 -9.00 6.34
C ASN A 136 -6.76 -9.78 5.94
N MET A 137 -5.58 -9.17 5.87
CA MET A 137 -4.28 -9.78 5.52
C MET A 137 -4.25 -10.54 4.17
N LYS A 138 -5.16 -10.24 3.25
CA LYS A 138 -5.34 -11.02 2.00
C LYS A 138 -4.72 -10.37 0.77
N THR A 139 -4.73 -9.04 0.70
CA THR A 139 -4.37 -8.31 -0.53
C THR A 139 -2.99 -8.68 -1.08
N PRO A 140 -1.89 -8.74 -0.28
CA PRO A 140 -0.58 -9.09 -0.81
C PRO A 140 -0.53 -10.50 -1.40
N LEU A 141 -1.18 -11.47 -0.73
CA LEU A 141 -1.22 -12.87 -1.16
C LEU A 141 -2.02 -13.05 -2.44
N LEU A 142 -3.19 -12.41 -2.53
CA LEU A 142 -4.02 -12.42 -3.73
C LEU A 142 -3.29 -11.76 -4.90
N LEU A 143 -2.60 -10.65 -4.67
CA LEU A 143 -1.82 -9.97 -5.70
C LEU A 143 -0.69 -10.85 -6.23
N ALA A 144 0.06 -11.48 -5.35
CA ALA A 144 1.13 -12.39 -5.72
C ALA A 144 0.61 -13.56 -6.57
N GLU A 145 -0.52 -14.13 -6.18
CA GLU A 145 -1.18 -15.20 -6.93
C GLU A 145 -1.62 -14.74 -8.33
N ARG A 146 -2.24 -13.53 -8.45
CA ARG A 146 -2.62 -12.94 -9.74
C ARG A 146 -1.43 -12.71 -10.68
N LEU A 147 -0.27 -12.39 -10.11
CA LEU A 147 0.96 -12.14 -10.87
C LEU A 147 1.75 -13.42 -11.13
N GLY A 148 1.49 -14.50 -10.40
CA GLY A 148 2.32 -15.70 -10.41
C GLY A 148 3.69 -15.48 -9.75
N TRP A 149 3.77 -14.54 -8.77
CA TRP A 149 4.99 -14.16 -8.08
C TRP A 149 5.06 -14.75 -6.67
N THR A 150 6.29 -14.91 -6.16
CA THR A 150 6.50 -15.25 -4.75
C THR A 150 6.03 -14.10 -3.86
N CYS A 151 5.45 -14.43 -2.70
CA CYS A 151 5.12 -13.46 -1.66
C CYS A 151 5.86 -13.81 -0.37
N ILE A 152 6.51 -12.79 0.24
CA ILE A 152 7.04 -12.90 1.60
C ILE A 152 6.23 -11.96 2.49
N THR A 153 5.70 -12.51 3.57
CA THR A 153 4.91 -11.76 4.56
C THR A 153 5.74 -11.39 5.78
N GLN A 154 5.21 -10.47 6.60
CA GLN A 154 5.85 -10.00 7.85
C GLN A 154 7.28 -9.51 7.64
N VAL A 155 7.53 -8.86 6.50
CA VAL A 155 8.84 -8.26 6.20
C VAL A 155 9.14 -7.13 7.18
N THR A 156 10.35 -7.11 7.72
CA THR A 156 10.82 -6.11 8.69
C THR A 156 12.03 -5.33 8.21
N ALA A 157 12.76 -5.82 7.20
CA ALA A 157 13.86 -5.10 6.57
C ALA A 157 14.10 -5.56 5.12
N MET A 158 14.61 -4.65 4.30
CA MET A 158 15.12 -4.90 2.96
C MET A 158 16.50 -4.25 2.82
N GLU A 159 17.44 -4.98 2.22
CA GLU A 159 18.80 -4.51 1.95
C GLU A 159 19.19 -4.81 0.50
N PRO A 160 20.01 -3.93 -0.15
CA PRO A 160 20.45 -4.16 -1.50
C PRO A 160 21.44 -5.35 -1.59
N VAL A 161 21.38 -6.09 -2.70
CA VAL A 161 22.37 -7.12 -3.04
C VAL A 161 22.92 -6.85 -4.44
N ASP A 162 22.07 -6.93 -5.46
CA ASP A 162 22.40 -6.61 -6.86
C ASP A 162 21.12 -6.24 -7.64
N GLU A 163 21.23 -6.11 -8.98
CA GLU A 163 20.09 -5.71 -9.83
C GLU A 163 18.91 -6.70 -9.85
N LYS A 164 19.10 -7.93 -9.37
CA LYS A 164 18.10 -9.01 -9.42
C LYS A 164 17.79 -9.60 -8.05
N HIS A 165 18.54 -9.23 -7.03
CA HIS A 165 18.43 -9.82 -5.71
C HIS A 165 18.30 -8.75 -4.62
N LEU A 166 17.47 -9.06 -3.63
CA LEU A 166 17.32 -8.32 -2.39
C LEU A 166 17.56 -9.25 -1.20
N LYS A 167 18.19 -8.75 -0.16
CA LYS A 167 18.22 -9.42 1.13
C LYS A 167 17.00 -8.96 1.93
N VAL A 168 16.16 -9.89 2.30
CA VAL A 168 14.89 -9.64 3.00
C VAL A 168 14.93 -10.30 4.37
N THR A 169 14.55 -9.54 5.38
CA THR A 169 14.34 -10.04 6.74
C THR A 169 12.84 -10.07 7.03
N SER A 170 12.34 -11.19 7.53
CA SER A 170 10.94 -11.36 7.94
C SER A 170 10.83 -12.00 9.32
N GLN A 171 9.66 -11.85 9.94
CA GLN A 171 9.31 -12.45 11.21
C GLN A 171 8.30 -13.56 11.01
N GLU A 172 8.55 -14.75 11.55
CA GLU A 172 7.62 -15.88 11.48
C GLU A 172 7.67 -16.65 12.80
N ASP A 173 6.52 -16.77 13.46
CA ASP A 173 6.36 -17.47 14.74
C ASP A 173 7.42 -17.11 15.80
N GLY A 174 7.71 -15.80 15.93
CA GLY A 174 8.70 -15.28 16.86
C GLY A 174 10.17 -15.54 16.46
N LYS A 175 10.40 -16.04 15.25
CA LYS A 175 11.74 -16.24 14.69
C LYS A 175 12.00 -15.23 13.59
N THR A 176 13.27 -14.84 13.44
CA THR A 176 13.73 -14.00 12.33
C THR A 176 14.27 -14.87 11.22
N ALA A 177 13.71 -14.74 10.03
CA ALA A 177 14.24 -15.34 8.81
C ALA A 177 14.95 -14.26 7.98
N VAL A 178 16.16 -14.58 7.51
CA VAL A 178 16.93 -13.71 6.61
C VAL A 178 17.24 -14.51 5.35
N GLN A 179 16.85 -13.98 4.20
CA GLN A 179 17.01 -14.69 2.92
C GLN A 179 17.35 -13.72 1.79
N VAL A 180 18.10 -14.19 0.82
CA VAL A 180 18.32 -13.49 -0.44
C VAL A 180 17.24 -13.98 -1.42
N VAL A 181 16.50 -13.05 -1.97
CA VAL A 181 15.37 -13.32 -2.85
C VAL A 181 15.62 -12.77 -4.26
N THR A 182 15.13 -13.46 -5.26
CA THR A 182 15.21 -13.05 -6.66
C THR A 182 13.92 -12.35 -7.06
N VAL A 183 14.01 -11.26 -7.82
CA VAL A 183 12.83 -10.59 -8.38
C VAL A 183 12.32 -11.36 -9.63
N PRO A 184 11.01 -11.31 -9.98
CA PRO A 184 9.99 -10.44 -9.37
C PRO A 184 9.40 -11.03 -8.08
N ILE A 185 8.99 -10.13 -7.15
CA ILE A 185 8.50 -10.54 -5.84
C ILE A 185 7.50 -9.55 -5.24
N VAL A 186 6.58 -10.04 -4.40
CA VAL A 186 5.69 -9.24 -3.54
C VAL A 186 6.17 -9.33 -2.09
N LEU A 187 6.35 -8.18 -1.45
CA LEU A 187 6.78 -8.07 -0.06
C LEU A 187 5.69 -7.40 0.78
N ALA A 188 5.15 -8.14 1.74
CA ALA A 188 4.14 -7.66 2.67
C ALA A 188 4.81 -7.29 4.01
N VAL A 189 4.89 -5.99 4.28
CA VAL A 189 5.58 -5.43 5.45
C VAL A 189 4.73 -5.59 6.69
N GLY A 190 5.30 -6.18 7.71
CA GLY A 190 4.71 -6.35 9.05
C GLY A 190 5.13 -5.24 10.00
N ASN A 191 5.37 -5.61 11.26
CA ASN A 191 5.85 -4.70 12.30
C ASN A 191 7.34 -4.37 12.07
N ALA A 192 7.59 -3.44 11.16
CA ALA A 192 8.94 -2.99 10.85
C ALA A 192 9.46 -1.97 11.88
N PRO A 193 10.77 -1.93 12.14
CA PRO A 193 11.37 -0.91 13.01
C PRO A 193 11.19 0.52 12.51
N CYS A 194 10.95 0.70 11.19
CA CYS A 194 10.64 1.99 10.56
C CYS A 194 9.12 2.19 10.45
N ALA A 195 8.47 2.50 11.57
CA ALA A 195 7.02 2.63 11.63
C ALA A 195 6.45 3.90 10.99
N TYR A 196 7.28 4.93 10.75
CA TYR A 196 6.84 6.24 10.27
C TYR A 196 7.58 6.67 9.02
N LEU A 197 6.83 7.23 8.08
CA LEU A 197 7.38 7.83 6.88
C LEU A 197 8.06 9.16 7.23
N ARG A 198 9.26 9.38 6.71
CA ARG A 198 9.99 10.64 6.86
C ARG A 198 9.19 11.82 6.29
N VAL A 199 9.44 13.03 6.82
CA VAL A 199 8.74 14.23 6.38
C VAL A 199 9.58 14.93 5.31
N PRO A 200 9.02 15.24 4.14
CA PRO A 200 9.73 15.99 3.10
C PRO A 200 9.93 17.45 3.51
N THR A 201 11.00 18.08 3.01
CA THR A 201 11.22 19.52 3.24
C THR A 201 10.17 20.36 2.50
N LEU A 202 9.93 21.58 2.97
CA LEU A 202 9.04 22.53 2.28
C LEU A 202 9.51 22.80 0.84
N LYS A 203 10.82 22.89 0.62
CA LYS A 203 11.43 23.08 -0.70
C LYS A 203 11.07 21.92 -1.65
N ASP A 204 11.17 20.68 -1.16
CA ASP A 204 10.85 19.49 -1.97
C ASP A 204 9.37 19.40 -2.27
N LYS A 205 8.50 19.71 -1.31
CA LYS A 205 7.05 19.83 -1.54
C LYS A 205 6.72 20.85 -2.63
N MET A 206 7.35 22.02 -2.61
CA MET A 206 7.11 23.06 -3.61
C MET A 206 7.62 22.69 -5.00
N LYS A 207 8.75 21.97 -5.09
CA LYS A 207 9.39 21.60 -6.35
C LYS A 207 8.79 20.32 -6.95
N LEU A 208 8.64 19.28 -6.17
CA LEU A 208 8.32 17.93 -6.63
C LEU A 208 6.82 17.58 -6.45
N GLY A 209 6.16 18.12 -5.45
CA GLY A 209 4.74 17.85 -5.19
C GLY A 209 3.76 18.41 -6.24
N LYS A 210 4.27 19.11 -7.26
CA LYS A 210 3.47 19.62 -8.40
C LYS A 210 3.46 18.66 -9.60
N ARG A 211 4.17 17.53 -9.52
CA ARG A 211 4.18 16.54 -10.60
C ARG A 211 2.76 16.01 -10.84
N PRO A 212 2.41 15.70 -12.09
CA PRO A 212 1.12 15.11 -12.39
C PRO A 212 1.02 13.72 -11.79
N ILE A 213 -0.18 13.38 -11.28
CA ILE A 213 -0.52 12.03 -10.83
C ILE A 213 -1.20 11.34 -11.99
N GLU A 214 -0.82 10.10 -12.27
CA GLU A 214 -1.53 9.27 -13.23
C GLU A 214 -2.88 8.83 -12.65
N HIS A 215 -3.93 8.91 -13.46
CA HIS A 215 -5.28 8.50 -13.10
C HIS A 215 -5.70 7.31 -13.94
N ILE A 216 -6.14 6.26 -13.27
CA ILE A 216 -6.68 5.06 -13.90
C ILE A 216 -8.10 4.88 -13.39
N SER A 217 -9.07 4.81 -14.30
CA SER A 217 -10.45 4.48 -13.95
C SER A 217 -10.60 2.96 -13.85
N LEU A 218 -11.38 2.51 -12.86
CA LEU A 218 -11.82 1.13 -12.80
C LEU A 218 -12.77 0.89 -13.99
N HIS A 219 -12.45 -0.07 -14.85
CA HIS A 219 -13.36 -0.49 -15.89
C HIS A 219 -14.51 -1.32 -15.29
N GLU A 220 -15.73 -1.15 -15.79
CA GLU A 220 -16.93 -1.87 -15.36
C GLU A 220 -16.76 -3.39 -15.33
N GLU A 221 -15.93 -3.96 -16.22
CA GLU A 221 -15.59 -5.38 -16.25
C GLU A 221 -14.91 -5.91 -14.98
N LEU A 222 -14.20 -5.03 -14.25
CA LEU A 222 -13.61 -5.38 -12.95
C LEU A 222 -14.63 -5.25 -11.82
N ALA A 223 -15.64 -4.41 -11.98
CA ALA A 223 -16.73 -4.25 -11.01
C ALA A 223 -17.63 -5.50 -10.96
N GLU A 224 -17.87 -6.17 -12.08
CA GLU A 224 -18.69 -7.38 -12.15
C GLU A 224 -18.03 -8.63 -11.55
N SER A 225 -16.70 -8.71 -11.54
CA SER A 225 -15.96 -9.84 -10.94
C SER A 225 -15.93 -9.84 -9.40
N GLN A 226 -16.52 -8.81 -8.78
CA GLN A 226 -16.47 -8.57 -7.36
C GLN A 226 -17.58 -9.30 -6.60
N SER A 227 -17.40 -10.57 -6.35
CA SER A 227 -18.04 -11.13 -5.17
C SER A 227 -17.40 -10.48 -3.93
N ARG A 228 -18.16 -9.69 -3.18
CA ARG A 228 -17.73 -9.25 -1.84
C ARG A 228 -17.33 -10.48 -1.06
N ASN A 229 -16.04 -10.61 -0.77
CA ASN A 229 -15.54 -11.76 -0.02
C ASN A 229 -15.98 -11.72 1.46
N VAL A 230 -16.53 -10.57 1.90
CA VAL A 230 -16.98 -10.33 3.28
C VAL A 230 -18.22 -9.45 3.25
N GLU A 231 -19.24 -9.85 3.97
CA GLU A 231 -20.47 -9.11 4.18
C GLU A 231 -20.65 -8.80 5.66
N LEU A 232 -20.88 -7.52 6.02
CA LEU A 232 -21.22 -7.14 7.37
C LEU A 232 -22.69 -7.46 7.63
N LYS A 233 -22.95 -8.38 8.57
CA LYS A 233 -24.33 -8.83 8.88
C LYS A 233 -24.94 -8.16 10.11
N GLY A 234 -24.15 -7.54 10.94
CA GLY A 234 -24.62 -6.85 12.14
C GLY A 234 -23.48 -6.26 12.94
N LEU A 235 -23.81 -5.30 13.79
CA LEU A 235 -22.92 -4.73 14.80
C LEU A 235 -23.54 -4.98 16.16
N THR A 236 -22.75 -5.47 17.10
CA THR A 236 -23.19 -5.67 18.49
C THR A 236 -22.37 -4.72 19.36
N PRO A 237 -23.01 -3.88 20.19
CA PRO A 237 -22.29 -3.07 21.17
C PRO A 237 -21.49 -4.00 22.11
N ILE A 238 -20.26 -3.58 22.44
CA ILE A 238 -19.40 -4.26 23.42
C ILE A 238 -19.74 -3.76 24.81
#